data_1b70b5f97fba73cc94e9ee15cf985768
#
_entry.id   1b70b5f97fba73cc94e9ee15cf985768
#
_cell.length_a   1.000
_cell.length_b   1.000
_cell.length_c   1.000
_cell.angle_alpha   90.00
_cell.angle_beta   90.00
_cell.angle_gamma   90.00
#
_symmetry.space_group_name_H-M   'P 1'
#
loop_
_entity.id
_entity.type
_entity.pdbx_description
1 polymer ?
#
loop_
_entity_poly.entity_id
_entity_poly.type
_entity_poly.pdbx_seq_one_letter_code
_entity_poly.pdbx_strand_id
1 'polypeptide(L)'
;IGYGIDIAFAKEGANLVITGRNVAKLEAAKESLEAEYGVKVLPVQADVSAGQDNEAVVQNVIDKAIEEFGRIDAVVNNAQASASGVTIADHTMDQFNLAIYSGLYATYLYMQKAYPHLKETKGSVVNFASGAGLFGNYGQCSYAAAKEGIRGLTRVAANEWGKDGINVNIVCPLAWTAALENFQDAYPEAFKANVHMPPAGHYGDVEKEIGRVVVQLCGPDFKYMNGETVTLEGGMGLRP
;
A
#
# COMPACT_ATOMS: atom_id res chain seq x y z
N ILE A 1 -5.97 -5.71 -2.56
CA ILE A 1 -5.49 -4.52 -3.30
C ILE A 1 -4.12 -4.83 -3.91
N GLY A 2 -3.10 -5.25 -3.13
CA GLY A 2 -1.74 -5.47 -3.63
C GLY A 2 -1.66 -6.29 -4.91
N TYR A 3 -2.30 -7.46 -4.94
CA TYR A 3 -2.29 -8.32 -6.15
C TYR A 3 -2.91 -7.65 -7.39
N GLY A 4 -3.96 -6.82 -7.22
CA GLY A 4 -4.50 -6.03 -8.35
C GLY A 4 -3.53 -4.96 -8.86
N ILE A 5 -2.71 -4.40 -7.96
CA ILE A 5 -1.61 -3.49 -8.34
C ILE A 5 -0.52 -4.26 -9.09
N ASP A 6 -0.14 -5.45 -8.61
CA ASP A 6 0.85 -6.31 -9.27
C ASP A 6 0.41 -6.64 -10.72
N ILE A 7 -0.87 -7.00 -10.92
CA ILE A 7 -1.46 -7.21 -12.26
C ILE A 7 -1.33 -5.96 -13.12
N ALA A 8 -1.68 -4.79 -12.58
CA ALA A 8 -1.64 -3.55 -13.34
C ALA A 8 -0.22 -3.19 -13.80
N PHE A 9 0.80 -3.37 -12.95
CA PHE A 9 2.20 -3.19 -13.32
C PHE A 9 2.70 -4.26 -14.30
N ALA A 10 2.32 -5.53 -14.11
CA ALA A 10 2.68 -6.61 -15.03
C ALA A 10 2.15 -6.36 -16.45
N LYS A 11 0.94 -5.82 -16.59
CA LYS A 11 0.35 -5.42 -17.89
C LYS A 11 1.16 -4.33 -18.61
N GLU A 12 1.90 -3.52 -17.88
CA GLU A 12 2.82 -2.52 -18.45
C GLU A 12 4.24 -3.09 -18.69
N GLY A 13 4.44 -4.39 -18.46
CA GLY A 13 5.73 -5.05 -18.67
C GLY A 13 6.75 -4.83 -17.54
N ALA A 14 6.32 -4.38 -16.38
CA ALA A 14 7.21 -4.19 -15.24
C ALA A 14 7.61 -5.54 -14.61
N ASN A 15 8.88 -5.71 -14.27
CA ASN A 15 9.32 -6.77 -13.38
C ASN A 15 8.94 -6.43 -11.94
N LEU A 16 8.62 -7.43 -11.13
CA LEU A 16 8.00 -7.23 -9.82
C LEU A 16 8.79 -7.89 -8.70
N VAL A 17 8.90 -7.21 -7.57
CA VAL A 17 9.19 -7.83 -6.28
C VAL A 17 7.89 -7.82 -5.47
N ILE A 18 7.33 -9.00 -5.21
CA ILE A 18 6.11 -9.14 -4.43
C ILE A 18 6.41 -9.64 -3.03
N THR A 19 5.80 -9.02 -2.02
CA THR A 19 6.09 -9.33 -0.61
C THR A 19 4.86 -9.79 0.13
N GLY A 20 5.04 -10.66 1.11
CA GLY A 20 3.97 -11.15 1.96
C GLY A 20 4.46 -12.19 2.95
N ARG A 21 3.57 -12.61 3.85
CA ARG A 21 3.89 -13.59 4.91
C ARG A 21 3.75 -15.04 4.45
N ASN A 22 2.89 -15.30 3.50
CA ASN A 22 2.55 -16.66 3.04
C ASN A 22 3.29 -16.99 1.74
N VAL A 23 4.30 -17.84 1.84
CA VAL A 23 5.16 -18.24 0.71
C VAL A 23 4.34 -18.91 -0.41
N ALA A 24 3.41 -19.81 -0.07
CA ALA A 24 2.60 -20.49 -1.09
C ALA A 24 1.73 -19.53 -1.92
N LYS A 25 1.18 -18.48 -1.28
CA LYS A 25 0.44 -17.43 -1.99
C LYS A 25 1.34 -16.58 -2.88
N LEU A 26 2.57 -16.30 -2.43
CA LEU A 26 3.55 -15.56 -3.22
C LEU A 26 3.99 -16.34 -4.46
N GLU A 27 4.26 -17.64 -4.32
CA GLU A 27 4.62 -18.51 -5.44
C GLU A 27 3.47 -18.64 -6.45
N ALA A 28 2.24 -18.87 -5.98
CA ALA A 28 1.08 -18.92 -6.86
C ALA A 28 0.86 -17.58 -7.62
N ALA A 29 1.08 -16.44 -6.96
CA ALA A 29 0.98 -15.13 -7.59
C ALA A 29 2.09 -14.95 -8.66
N LYS A 30 3.32 -15.37 -8.35
CA LYS A 30 4.44 -15.37 -9.31
C LYS A 30 4.09 -16.18 -10.55
N GLU A 31 3.72 -17.47 -10.37
CA GLU A 31 3.38 -18.37 -11.50
C GLU A 31 2.30 -17.77 -12.41
N SER A 32 1.25 -17.19 -11.79
CA SER A 32 0.14 -16.57 -12.53
C SER A 32 0.61 -15.34 -13.32
N LEU A 33 1.35 -14.42 -12.68
CA LEU A 33 1.80 -13.17 -13.30
C LEU A 33 2.84 -13.43 -14.41
N GLU A 34 3.79 -14.33 -14.19
CA GLU A 34 4.78 -14.70 -15.20
C GLU A 34 4.15 -15.38 -16.40
N ALA A 35 3.21 -16.32 -16.18
CA ALA A 35 2.53 -17.04 -17.25
C ALA A 35 1.62 -16.14 -18.09
N GLU A 36 0.92 -15.18 -17.47
CA GLU A 36 -0.07 -14.35 -18.16
C GLU A 36 0.57 -13.14 -18.85
N TYR A 37 1.60 -12.53 -18.24
CA TYR A 37 2.15 -11.24 -18.73
C TYR A 37 3.60 -11.33 -19.22
N GLY A 38 4.30 -12.46 -19.02
CA GLY A 38 5.68 -12.64 -19.51
C GLY A 38 6.71 -11.78 -18.78
N VAL A 39 6.38 -11.24 -17.61
CA VAL A 39 7.27 -10.46 -16.76
C VAL A 39 8.06 -11.36 -15.81
N LYS A 40 9.13 -10.85 -15.19
CA LYS A 40 9.81 -11.54 -14.08
C LYS A 40 9.20 -11.14 -12.75
N VAL A 41 8.96 -12.12 -11.87
CA VAL A 41 8.41 -11.90 -10.53
C VAL A 41 9.30 -12.54 -9.48
N LEU A 42 9.82 -11.74 -8.55
CA LEU A 42 10.60 -12.20 -7.39
C LEU A 42 9.71 -12.20 -6.14
N PRO A 43 9.29 -13.39 -5.64
CA PRO A 43 8.58 -13.47 -4.38
C PRO A 43 9.56 -13.40 -3.20
N VAL A 44 9.31 -12.51 -2.26
CA VAL A 44 10.10 -12.38 -1.04
C VAL A 44 9.22 -12.47 0.19
N GLN A 45 9.44 -13.51 1.01
CA GLN A 45 8.73 -13.58 2.28
C GLN A 45 9.18 -12.43 3.19
N ALA A 46 8.22 -11.61 3.64
CA ALA A 46 8.47 -10.48 4.51
C ALA A 46 7.28 -10.29 5.47
N ASP A 47 7.53 -10.32 6.76
CA ASP A 47 6.57 -9.97 7.81
C ASP A 47 6.94 -8.62 8.42
N VAL A 48 6.27 -7.58 7.99
CA VAL A 48 6.48 -6.22 8.48
C VAL A 48 5.75 -5.93 9.80
N SER A 49 5.05 -6.91 10.38
CA SER A 49 4.44 -6.80 11.70
C SER A 49 5.39 -7.17 12.85
N ALA A 50 6.59 -7.64 12.54
CA ALA A 50 7.56 -8.17 13.50
C ALA A 50 8.18 -7.12 14.46
N GLY A 51 7.92 -5.84 14.25
CA GLY A 51 8.36 -4.77 15.15
C GLY A 51 9.84 -4.46 15.03
N GLN A 52 10.65 -4.90 15.99
CA GLN A 52 12.09 -4.58 16.02
C GLN A 52 12.88 -5.17 14.85
N ASP A 53 12.40 -6.26 14.27
CA ASP A 53 13.07 -6.93 13.14
C ASP A 53 12.72 -6.32 11.77
N ASN A 54 11.80 -5.36 11.73
CA ASN A 54 11.34 -4.75 10.47
C ASN A 54 12.49 -4.19 9.63
N GLU A 55 13.52 -3.64 10.24
CA GLU A 55 14.66 -3.08 9.50
C GLU A 55 15.41 -4.17 8.73
N ALA A 56 15.72 -5.31 9.35
CA ALA A 56 16.38 -6.43 8.70
C ALA A 56 15.51 -7.07 7.61
N VAL A 57 14.19 -7.19 7.87
CA VAL A 57 13.21 -7.70 6.90
C VAL A 57 13.17 -6.82 5.66
N VAL A 58 13.06 -5.51 5.82
CA VAL A 58 12.99 -4.55 4.71
C VAL A 58 14.32 -4.51 3.96
N GLN A 59 15.47 -4.49 4.66
CA GLN A 59 16.79 -4.51 4.02
C GLN A 59 16.93 -5.75 3.13
N ASN A 60 16.56 -6.93 3.61
CA ASN A 60 16.61 -8.16 2.80
C ASN A 60 15.73 -8.07 1.52
N VAL A 61 14.57 -7.41 1.57
CA VAL A 61 13.74 -7.21 0.37
C VAL A 61 14.44 -6.30 -0.64
N ILE A 62 15.02 -5.18 -0.17
CA ILE A 62 15.74 -4.24 -1.03
C ILE A 62 16.99 -4.92 -1.66
N ASP A 63 17.78 -5.62 -0.85
CA ASP A 63 18.98 -6.30 -1.33
C ASP A 63 18.64 -7.32 -2.42
N LYS A 64 17.61 -8.14 -2.22
CA LYS A 64 17.13 -9.10 -3.22
C LYS A 64 16.61 -8.44 -4.48
N ALA A 65 15.91 -7.31 -4.37
CA ALA A 65 15.44 -6.55 -5.52
C ALA A 65 16.61 -6.05 -6.37
N ILE A 66 17.66 -5.56 -5.72
CA ILE A 66 18.86 -5.07 -6.41
C ILE A 66 19.70 -6.24 -6.98
N GLU A 67 19.83 -7.35 -6.26
CA GLU A 67 20.51 -8.54 -6.74
C GLU A 67 19.85 -9.09 -8.01
N GLU A 68 18.51 -9.16 -8.06
CA GLU A 68 17.77 -9.73 -9.18
C GLU A 68 17.62 -8.78 -10.37
N PHE A 69 17.35 -7.49 -10.10
CA PHE A 69 16.95 -6.53 -11.16
C PHE A 69 17.94 -5.38 -11.35
N GLY A 70 18.88 -5.16 -10.42
CA GLY A 70 19.89 -4.09 -10.50
C GLY A 70 19.33 -2.68 -10.30
N ARG A 71 18.01 -2.51 -10.09
CA ARG A 71 17.35 -1.21 -9.99
C ARG A 71 16.01 -1.27 -9.25
N ILE A 72 15.57 -0.12 -8.78
CA ILE A 72 14.20 0.10 -8.25
C ILE A 72 13.65 1.36 -8.89
N ASP A 73 12.53 1.24 -9.60
CA ASP A 73 11.83 2.35 -10.27
C ASP A 73 10.63 2.84 -9.48
N ALA A 74 9.97 1.94 -8.76
CA ALA A 74 8.82 2.26 -7.95
C ALA A 74 8.78 1.45 -6.65
N VAL A 75 8.31 2.08 -5.58
CA VAL A 75 7.98 1.43 -4.31
C VAL A 75 6.50 1.69 -4.00
N VAL A 76 5.75 0.61 -3.77
CA VAL A 76 4.33 0.67 -3.40
C VAL A 76 4.15 0.12 -1.99
N ASN A 77 3.93 1.00 -1.02
CA ASN A 77 3.75 0.65 0.38
C ASN A 77 2.27 0.40 0.70
N ASN A 78 1.78 -0.81 0.37
CA ASN A 78 0.38 -1.21 0.56
C ASN A 78 0.16 -2.10 1.79
N ALA A 79 1.15 -2.94 2.16
CA ALA A 79 0.99 -3.92 3.23
C ALA A 79 0.80 -3.27 4.61
N GLN A 80 -0.21 -3.71 5.35
CA GLN A 80 -0.44 -3.34 6.75
C GLN A 80 -1.33 -4.36 7.44
N ALA A 81 -1.13 -4.54 8.75
CA ALA A 81 -2.03 -5.23 9.66
C ALA A 81 -2.57 -4.25 10.70
N SER A 82 -3.77 -4.49 11.20
CA SER A 82 -4.38 -3.67 12.27
C SER A 82 -5.42 -4.45 13.05
N ALA A 83 -5.69 -4.00 14.28
CA ALA A 83 -6.83 -4.42 15.08
C ALA A 83 -7.97 -3.40 14.89
N SER A 84 -8.93 -3.73 14.03
CA SER A 84 -10.10 -2.89 13.77
C SER A 84 -11.29 -3.27 14.66
N GLY A 85 -12.19 -2.30 14.92
CA GLY A 85 -13.39 -2.51 15.72
C GLY A 85 -13.19 -2.37 17.24
N VAL A 86 -11.99 -2.03 17.69
CA VAL A 86 -11.66 -1.82 19.12
C VAL A 86 -11.65 -0.33 19.43
N THR A 87 -12.37 0.09 20.48
CA THR A 87 -12.41 1.50 20.88
C THR A 87 -11.06 1.97 21.41
N ILE A 88 -10.82 3.27 21.43
CA ILE A 88 -9.54 3.83 21.93
C ILE A 88 -9.32 3.50 23.42
N ALA A 89 -10.41 3.39 24.19
CA ALA A 89 -10.34 3.06 25.61
C ALA A 89 -9.95 1.60 25.87
N ASP A 90 -10.30 0.70 24.98
CA ASP A 90 -10.09 -0.75 25.11
C ASP A 90 -8.89 -1.26 24.30
N HIS A 91 -8.24 -0.36 23.55
CA HIS A 91 -7.14 -0.71 22.64
C HIS A 91 -5.87 -1.03 23.43
N THR A 92 -5.34 -2.24 23.26
CA THR A 92 -4.10 -2.63 23.90
C THR A 92 -2.88 -2.06 23.18
N MET A 93 -1.73 -1.96 23.88
CA MET A 93 -0.48 -1.53 23.26
C MET A 93 -0.02 -2.48 22.14
N ASP A 94 -0.27 -3.79 22.28
CA ASP A 94 0.06 -4.76 21.22
C ASP A 94 -0.76 -4.51 19.96
N GLN A 95 -2.06 -4.25 20.10
CA GLN A 95 -2.94 -3.89 18.98
C GLN A 95 -2.52 -2.54 18.34
N PHE A 96 -2.12 -1.57 19.18
CA PHE A 96 -1.63 -0.29 18.70
C PHE A 96 -0.32 -0.47 17.92
N ASN A 97 0.64 -1.16 18.51
CA ASN A 97 1.96 -1.41 17.94
C ASN A 97 1.87 -2.22 16.63
N LEU A 98 0.94 -3.17 16.52
CA LEU A 98 0.72 -3.93 15.30
C LEU A 98 0.49 -3.01 14.08
N ALA A 99 -0.36 -1.99 14.21
CA ALA A 99 -0.63 -1.05 13.14
C ALA A 99 0.54 -0.09 12.88
N ILE A 100 1.21 0.37 13.95
CA ILE A 100 2.35 1.27 13.85
C ILE A 100 3.54 0.58 13.18
N TYR A 101 3.90 -0.62 13.62
CA TYR A 101 5.06 -1.34 13.06
C TYR A 101 4.80 -1.80 11.62
N SER A 102 3.64 -2.42 11.36
CA SER A 102 3.33 -2.93 10.02
C SER A 102 3.00 -1.85 9.00
N GLY A 103 2.47 -0.72 9.44
CA GLY A 103 2.10 0.40 8.57
C GLY A 103 3.17 1.48 8.53
N LEU A 104 3.27 2.27 9.61
CA LEU A 104 4.09 3.48 9.63
C LEU A 104 5.59 3.18 9.55
N TYR A 105 6.10 2.28 10.41
CA TYR A 105 7.52 1.98 10.45
C TYR A 105 7.97 1.22 9.20
N ALA A 106 7.19 0.26 8.74
CA ALA A 106 7.50 -0.45 7.51
C ALA A 106 7.57 0.50 6.31
N THR A 107 6.58 1.40 6.15
CA THR A 107 6.58 2.41 5.10
C THR A 107 7.83 3.30 5.17
N TYR A 108 8.17 3.80 6.38
CA TYR A 108 9.38 4.60 6.59
C TYR A 108 10.64 3.85 6.16
N LEU A 109 10.79 2.59 6.60
CA LEU A 109 11.97 1.78 6.30
C LEU A 109 12.10 1.48 4.80
N TYR A 110 11.01 1.07 4.13
CA TYR A 110 11.04 0.86 2.68
C TYR A 110 11.43 2.13 1.92
N MET A 111 10.87 3.27 2.29
CA MET A 111 11.23 4.56 1.70
C MET A 111 12.71 4.88 1.93
N GLN A 112 13.20 4.74 3.17
CA GLN A 112 14.59 5.04 3.54
C GLN A 112 15.58 4.14 2.80
N LYS A 113 15.36 2.81 2.80
CA LYS A 113 16.28 1.84 2.19
C LYS A 113 16.24 1.89 0.65
N ALA A 114 15.08 2.21 0.06
CA ALA A 114 14.96 2.34 -1.39
C ALA A 114 15.47 3.69 -1.93
N TYR A 115 15.59 4.73 -1.10
CA TYR A 115 15.95 6.08 -1.53
C TYR A 115 17.19 6.16 -2.44
N PRO A 116 18.36 5.54 -2.12
CA PRO A 116 19.54 5.64 -2.99
C PRO A 116 19.26 5.10 -4.40
N HIS A 117 18.50 4.02 -4.51
CA HIS A 117 18.16 3.38 -5.79
C HIS A 117 17.10 4.18 -6.56
N LEU A 118 16.10 4.71 -5.85
CA LEU A 118 15.08 5.61 -6.45
C LEU A 118 15.71 6.91 -6.97
N LYS A 119 16.76 7.40 -6.34
CA LYS A 119 17.49 8.59 -6.79
C LYS A 119 18.19 8.34 -8.14
N GLU A 120 18.78 7.16 -8.33
CA GLU A 120 19.43 6.78 -9.59
C GLU A 120 18.42 6.68 -10.75
N THR A 121 17.24 6.13 -10.48
CA THR A 121 16.18 5.94 -11.49
C THR A 121 15.27 7.13 -11.65
N LYS A 122 15.35 8.12 -10.76
CA LYS A 122 14.34 9.19 -10.60
C LYS A 122 12.95 8.59 -10.40
N GLY A 123 12.88 7.59 -9.54
CA GLY A 123 11.73 6.70 -9.36
C GLY A 123 10.54 7.37 -8.68
N SER A 124 9.61 6.53 -8.25
CA SER A 124 8.35 6.97 -7.62
C SER A 124 8.05 6.17 -6.36
N VAL A 125 7.38 6.80 -5.40
CA VAL A 125 6.83 6.12 -4.23
C VAL A 125 5.32 6.36 -4.18
N VAL A 126 4.55 5.29 -4.01
CA VAL A 126 3.12 5.37 -3.74
C VAL A 126 2.83 4.71 -2.39
N ASN A 127 2.46 5.53 -1.44
CA ASN A 127 2.06 5.09 -0.12
C ASN A 127 0.54 4.91 -0.03
N PHE A 128 0.08 4.08 0.90
CA PHE A 128 -1.35 3.84 1.11
C PHE A 128 -1.79 4.38 2.47
N ALA A 129 -2.64 5.40 2.42
CA ALA A 129 -3.42 5.89 3.56
C ALA A 129 -4.85 5.33 3.53
N SER A 130 -5.77 5.99 4.18
CA SER A 130 -7.17 5.57 4.24
C SER A 130 -8.08 6.75 4.58
N GLY A 131 -9.30 6.73 4.07
CA GLY A 131 -10.39 7.61 4.55
C GLY A 131 -10.63 7.46 6.05
N ALA A 132 -10.36 6.30 6.64
CA ALA A 132 -10.50 6.08 8.08
C ALA A 132 -9.64 7.03 8.94
N GLY A 133 -8.42 7.36 8.46
CA GLY A 133 -7.58 8.37 9.11
C GLY A 133 -8.11 9.78 8.93
N LEU A 134 -8.57 10.09 7.71
CA LEU A 134 -9.08 11.42 7.36
C LEU A 134 -10.34 11.80 8.12
N PHE A 135 -11.24 10.83 8.36
CA PHE A 135 -12.56 11.07 8.95
C PHE A 135 -12.65 10.61 10.41
N GLY A 136 -11.62 9.97 10.96
CA GLY A 136 -11.62 9.48 12.34
C GLY A 136 -12.65 8.38 12.56
N ASN A 137 -12.65 7.36 11.72
CA ASN A 137 -13.65 6.29 11.80
C ASN A 137 -13.62 5.56 13.14
N TYR A 138 -14.78 5.29 13.70
CA TYR A 138 -14.97 4.59 14.97
C TYR A 138 -14.24 3.23 14.97
N GLY A 139 -13.57 2.91 16.07
CA GLY A 139 -12.86 1.63 16.25
C GLY A 139 -11.59 1.46 15.38
N GLN A 140 -11.03 2.55 14.85
CA GLN A 140 -9.87 2.51 13.95
C GLN A 140 -8.64 3.27 14.52
N CYS A 141 -8.50 3.41 15.84
CA CYS A 141 -7.56 4.35 16.43
C CYS A 141 -6.10 4.12 15.99
N SER A 142 -5.56 2.91 16.12
CA SER A 142 -4.18 2.60 15.72
C SER A 142 -3.97 2.63 14.21
N TYR A 143 -4.97 2.17 13.47
CA TYR A 143 -4.96 2.21 12.01
C TYR A 143 -4.96 3.65 11.49
N ALA A 144 -5.86 4.48 11.99
CA ALA A 144 -5.94 5.90 11.64
C ALA A 144 -4.63 6.64 11.99
N ALA A 145 -4.08 6.40 13.20
CA ALA A 145 -2.79 6.99 13.60
C ALA A 145 -1.66 6.61 12.65
N ALA A 146 -1.54 5.32 12.28
CA ALA A 146 -0.54 4.86 11.32
C ALA A 146 -0.73 5.50 9.94
N LYS A 147 -1.97 5.56 9.43
CA LYS A 147 -2.29 6.12 8.11
C LYS A 147 -2.05 7.64 8.02
N GLU A 148 -2.35 8.39 9.08
CA GLU A 148 -2.02 9.82 9.12
C GLU A 148 -0.50 10.05 9.32
N GLY A 149 0.20 9.19 10.06
CA GLY A 149 1.66 9.20 10.12
C GLY A 149 2.31 8.98 8.74
N ILE A 150 1.82 8.01 7.97
CA ILE A 150 2.27 7.78 6.59
C ILE A 150 2.03 9.01 5.70
N ARG A 151 0.89 9.69 5.87
CA ARG A 151 0.61 10.94 5.15
C ARG A 151 1.62 12.04 5.48
N GLY A 152 1.98 12.19 6.77
CA GLY A 152 3.03 13.12 7.21
C GLY A 152 4.37 12.80 6.55
N LEU A 153 4.82 11.51 6.60
CA LEU A 153 6.05 11.06 5.96
C LEU A 153 6.06 11.32 4.45
N THR A 154 4.94 11.07 3.77
CA THR A 154 4.82 11.30 2.32
C THR A 154 5.11 12.75 1.96
N ARG A 155 4.54 13.71 2.70
CA ARG A 155 4.76 15.14 2.46
C ARG A 155 6.20 15.58 2.71
N VAL A 156 6.83 15.04 3.77
CA VAL A 156 8.25 15.32 4.06
C VAL A 156 9.14 14.78 2.94
N ALA A 157 8.96 13.51 2.57
CA ALA A 157 9.74 12.90 1.51
C ALA A 157 9.55 13.60 0.15
N ALA A 158 8.34 14.01 -0.18
CA ALA A 158 8.06 14.77 -1.40
C ALA A 158 8.85 16.08 -1.45
N ASN A 159 8.95 16.80 -0.33
CA ASN A 159 9.74 18.04 -0.23
C ASN A 159 11.24 17.77 -0.32
N GLU A 160 11.75 16.75 0.36
CA GLU A 160 13.18 16.46 0.42
C GLU A 160 13.72 15.85 -0.88
N TRP A 161 12.95 14.96 -1.52
CA TRP A 161 13.39 14.13 -2.64
C TRP A 161 12.99 14.67 -4.01
N GLY A 162 12.12 15.66 -4.06
CA GLY A 162 11.72 16.32 -5.32
C GLY A 162 12.90 16.83 -6.15
N LYS A 163 13.94 17.37 -5.51
CA LYS A 163 15.18 17.82 -6.15
C LYS A 163 15.98 16.68 -6.81
N ASP A 164 15.78 15.44 -6.36
CA ASP A 164 16.41 14.24 -6.91
C ASP A 164 15.56 13.59 -8.02
N GLY A 165 14.44 14.21 -8.37
CA GLY A 165 13.51 13.75 -9.39
C GLY A 165 12.57 12.62 -8.93
N ILE A 166 12.52 12.36 -7.62
CA ILE A 166 11.63 11.35 -7.02
C ILE A 166 10.30 12.01 -6.67
N ASN A 167 9.17 11.44 -7.12
CA ASN A 167 7.86 11.84 -6.65
C ASN A 167 7.29 10.83 -5.65
N VAL A 168 6.69 11.35 -4.59
CA VAL A 168 6.13 10.57 -3.48
C VAL A 168 4.69 10.99 -3.26
N ASN A 169 3.75 10.10 -3.54
CA ASN A 169 2.31 10.38 -3.41
C ASN A 169 1.62 9.34 -2.53
N ILE A 170 0.40 9.62 -2.13
CA ILE A 170 -0.39 8.73 -1.27
C ILE A 170 -1.77 8.49 -1.85
N VAL A 171 -2.23 7.25 -1.80
CA VAL A 171 -3.55 6.82 -2.26
C VAL A 171 -4.41 6.43 -1.06
N CYS A 172 -5.68 6.87 -1.06
CA CYS A 172 -6.72 6.43 -0.13
C CYS A 172 -7.78 5.66 -0.92
N PRO A 173 -7.67 4.33 -1.03
CA PRO A 173 -8.61 3.55 -1.83
C PRO A 173 -9.82 3.09 -1.02
N LEU A 174 -10.96 2.99 -1.68
CA LEU A 174 -12.13 2.25 -1.25
C LEU A 174 -12.42 1.18 -2.31
N ALA A 175 -12.02 -0.07 -2.04
CA ALA A 175 -12.06 -1.14 -3.02
C ALA A 175 -12.77 -2.38 -2.49
N TRP A 176 -13.37 -3.14 -3.40
CA TRP A 176 -13.88 -4.48 -3.08
C TRP A 176 -12.70 -5.42 -2.88
N THR A 177 -12.62 -6.04 -1.73
CA THR A 177 -11.51 -6.92 -1.36
C THR A 177 -12.05 -8.23 -0.80
N ALA A 178 -11.25 -9.29 -0.88
CA ALA A 178 -11.60 -10.58 -0.25
C ALA A 178 -11.88 -10.45 1.26
N ALA A 179 -11.23 -9.49 1.95
CA ALA A 179 -11.51 -9.24 3.35
C ALA A 179 -12.93 -8.65 3.56
N LEU A 180 -13.37 -7.77 2.67
CA LEU A 180 -14.71 -7.20 2.70
C LEU A 180 -15.78 -8.25 2.33
N GLU A 181 -15.49 -9.08 1.33
CA GLU A 181 -16.32 -10.21 0.93
C GLU A 181 -16.49 -11.23 2.07
N ASN A 182 -15.39 -11.65 2.69
CA ASN A 182 -15.44 -12.52 3.88
C ASN A 182 -16.22 -11.90 5.05
N PHE A 183 -16.15 -10.57 5.23
CA PHE A 183 -16.93 -9.87 6.24
C PHE A 183 -18.42 -9.89 5.91
N GLN A 184 -18.78 -9.68 4.64
CA GLN A 184 -20.17 -9.78 4.18
C GLN A 184 -20.76 -11.19 4.43
N ASP A 185 -19.99 -12.22 4.08
CA ASP A 185 -20.44 -13.61 4.21
C ASP A 185 -20.57 -14.04 5.67
N ALA A 186 -19.60 -13.66 6.51
CA ALA A 186 -19.59 -14.03 7.93
C ALA A 186 -20.59 -13.23 8.79
N TYR A 187 -20.85 -11.97 8.43
CA TYR A 187 -21.63 -11.02 9.24
C TYR A 187 -22.56 -10.16 8.40
N PRO A 188 -23.55 -10.74 7.68
CA PRO A 188 -24.38 -10.02 6.69
C PRO A 188 -25.16 -8.83 7.28
N GLU A 189 -25.70 -8.97 8.49
CA GLU A 189 -26.42 -7.87 9.14
C GLU A 189 -25.50 -6.72 9.57
N ALA A 190 -24.32 -7.06 10.09
CA ALA A 190 -23.30 -6.05 10.44
C ALA A 190 -22.74 -5.37 9.18
N PHE A 191 -22.55 -6.11 8.11
CA PHE A 191 -22.16 -5.57 6.81
C PHE A 191 -23.18 -4.56 6.31
N LYS A 192 -24.47 -4.93 6.26
CA LYS A 192 -25.58 -4.05 5.82
C LYS A 192 -25.68 -2.79 6.65
N ALA A 193 -25.42 -2.88 7.95
CA ALA A 193 -25.52 -1.72 8.86
C ALA A 193 -24.33 -0.75 8.73
N ASN A 194 -23.13 -1.23 8.37
CA ASN A 194 -21.89 -0.46 8.47
C ASN A 194 -21.18 -0.20 7.13
N VAL A 195 -21.53 -0.95 6.08
CA VAL A 195 -20.90 -0.80 4.76
C VAL A 195 -21.87 -0.07 3.83
N HIS A 196 -21.51 1.15 3.47
CA HIS A 196 -22.33 1.98 2.60
C HIS A 196 -21.75 2.05 1.20
N MET A 197 -22.61 1.98 0.21
CA MET A 197 -22.23 2.10 -1.19
C MET A 197 -21.76 3.54 -1.50
N PRO A 198 -20.60 3.72 -2.14
CA PRO A 198 -20.19 5.06 -2.56
C PRO A 198 -21.09 5.62 -3.67
N PRO A 199 -21.11 6.94 -3.89
CA PRO A 199 -21.87 7.58 -4.96
C PRO A 199 -21.66 7.01 -6.36
N ALA A 200 -20.48 6.45 -6.64
CA ALA A 200 -20.19 5.74 -7.90
C ALA A 200 -21.02 4.47 -8.11
N GLY A 201 -21.72 3.99 -7.08
CA GLY A 201 -22.59 2.82 -7.14
C GLY A 201 -21.87 1.46 -7.01
N HIS A 202 -20.57 1.47 -6.83
CA HIS A 202 -19.77 0.26 -6.59
C HIS A 202 -18.50 0.58 -5.79
N TYR A 203 -17.92 -0.44 -5.16
CA TYR A 203 -16.57 -0.39 -4.60
C TYR A 203 -15.55 -0.59 -5.70
N GLY A 204 -14.45 0.15 -5.68
CA GLY A 204 -13.46 0.14 -6.73
C GLY A 204 -12.88 -1.24 -7.02
N ASP A 205 -12.72 -1.57 -8.30
CA ASP A 205 -11.98 -2.74 -8.75
C ASP A 205 -10.48 -2.57 -8.43
N VAL A 206 -9.90 -3.58 -7.79
CA VAL A 206 -8.51 -3.50 -7.27
C VAL A 206 -7.45 -3.36 -8.37
N GLU A 207 -7.71 -3.86 -9.57
CA GLU A 207 -6.81 -3.73 -10.71
C GLU A 207 -7.14 -2.47 -11.53
N LYS A 208 -8.38 -2.38 -12.01
CA LYS A 208 -8.77 -1.39 -13.03
C LYS A 208 -8.91 0.02 -12.50
N GLU A 209 -9.35 0.17 -11.22
CA GLU A 209 -9.67 1.46 -10.64
C GLU A 209 -8.69 1.89 -9.55
N ILE A 210 -7.95 0.93 -8.95
CA ILE A 210 -6.89 1.23 -7.99
C ILE A 210 -5.51 1.01 -8.62
N GLY A 211 -5.22 -0.20 -9.10
CA GLY A 211 -3.91 -0.57 -9.64
C GLY A 211 -3.48 0.31 -10.82
N ARG A 212 -4.40 0.56 -11.76
CA ARG A 212 -4.14 1.44 -12.91
C ARG A 212 -3.75 2.86 -12.51
N VAL A 213 -4.39 3.42 -11.46
CA VAL A 213 -4.03 4.76 -10.97
C VAL A 213 -2.65 4.73 -10.32
N VAL A 214 -2.31 3.68 -9.54
CA VAL A 214 -0.97 3.53 -8.95
C VAL A 214 0.11 3.47 -10.02
N VAL A 215 -0.12 2.73 -11.10
CA VAL A 215 0.79 2.69 -12.27
C VAL A 215 0.98 4.09 -12.86
N GLN A 216 -0.10 4.83 -13.10
CA GLN A 216 -0.02 6.18 -13.64
C GLN A 216 0.75 7.15 -12.74
N LEU A 217 0.55 7.07 -11.42
CA LEU A 217 1.32 7.87 -10.45
C LEU A 217 2.83 7.58 -10.48
N CYS A 218 3.24 6.41 -10.95
CA CYS A 218 4.64 6.05 -11.17
C CYS A 218 5.12 6.37 -12.59
N GLY A 219 4.20 6.71 -13.50
CA GLY A 219 4.49 7.00 -14.90
C GLY A 219 5.02 8.42 -15.13
N PRO A 220 5.51 8.71 -16.34
CA PRO A 220 6.10 10.00 -16.71
C PRO A 220 5.10 11.16 -16.64
N ASP A 221 3.82 10.91 -16.93
CA ASP A 221 2.78 11.95 -16.99
C ASP A 221 2.45 12.57 -15.64
N PHE A 222 2.70 11.86 -14.54
CA PHE A 222 2.44 12.32 -13.18
C PHE A 222 3.68 12.73 -12.38
N LYS A 223 4.84 12.87 -13.02
CA LYS A 223 6.09 13.23 -12.32
C LYS A 223 6.05 14.59 -11.61
N TYR A 224 5.20 15.51 -12.05
CA TYR A 224 5.03 16.80 -11.39
C TYR A 224 4.04 16.76 -10.20
N MET A 225 3.27 15.66 -10.06
CA MET A 225 2.42 15.41 -8.89
C MET A 225 3.30 14.86 -7.76
N ASN A 226 3.41 15.62 -6.66
CA ASN A 226 4.30 15.27 -5.57
C ASN A 226 3.73 15.73 -4.21
N GLY A 227 3.66 14.83 -3.24
CA GLY A 227 3.11 15.07 -1.90
C GLY A 227 1.58 15.04 -1.82
N GLU A 228 0.91 14.62 -2.88
CA GLU A 228 -0.54 14.65 -2.99
C GLU A 228 -1.22 13.47 -2.32
N THR A 229 -2.46 13.71 -1.87
CA THR A 229 -3.37 12.68 -1.40
C THR A 229 -4.44 12.44 -2.47
N VAL A 230 -4.34 11.29 -3.13
CA VAL A 230 -5.29 10.87 -4.18
C VAL A 230 -6.33 9.95 -3.56
N THR A 231 -7.59 10.39 -3.51
CA THR A 231 -8.68 9.56 -3.02
C THR A 231 -9.34 8.81 -4.16
N LEU A 232 -9.41 7.47 -4.02
CA LEU A 232 -10.05 6.55 -4.95
C LEU A 232 -11.21 5.88 -4.25
N GLU A 233 -12.25 6.67 -3.95
CA GLU A 233 -13.34 6.30 -3.03
C GLU A 233 -14.72 6.41 -3.68
N GLY A 234 -14.80 6.55 -4.99
CA GLY A 234 -16.07 6.63 -5.71
C GLY A 234 -16.99 7.77 -5.25
N GLY A 235 -16.41 8.86 -4.72
CA GLY A 235 -17.13 10.00 -4.18
C GLY A 235 -17.54 9.87 -2.70
N MET A 236 -17.16 8.82 -1.99
CA MET A 236 -17.50 8.63 -0.58
C MET A 236 -16.85 9.71 0.32
N GLY A 237 -15.65 10.10 0.03
CA GLY A 237 -14.85 11.03 0.82
C GLY A 237 -14.69 12.40 0.17
N LEU A 238 -15.78 13.02 -0.28
CA LEU A 238 -15.74 14.37 -0.84
C LEU A 238 -15.15 15.37 0.17
N ARG A 239 -14.19 16.16 -0.29
CA ARG A 239 -13.55 17.23 0.47
C ARG A 239 -13.69 18.55 -0.27
N PRO A 240 -13.76 19.65 0.48
CA PRO A 240 -13.70 20.98 -0.13
C PRO A 240 -12.32 21.25 -0.74
#